data_9a6bd9759d8f0bb698cec6ed46274755
#
_entry.id   9a6bd9759d8f0bb698cec6ed46274755
#
_cell.length_a   1.000
_cell.length_b   1.000
_cell.length_c   1.000
_cell.angle_alpha   90.00
_cell.angle_beta   90.00
_cell.angle_gamma   90.00
#
_symmetry.space_group_name_H-M   'P 1'
#
loop_
_entity.id
_entity.type
_entity.pdbx_description
1 polymer ?
#
loop_
_entity_poly.entity_id
_entity_poly.type
_entity_poly.pdbx_seq_one_letter_code
_entity_poly.pdbx_strand_id
1 'polypeptide(L)'
;MKTKSLTYITYQTFPAETANSLQTISIIKYFVKNGLDVKLYFPLREKNSNDNLNELKKFYSFNEEFKTVGLKHNLPFGKLKLLEPIWFHISHFIWSKVNVKNIIKLSANDEIFFTRSDWVLYFLAKQDKNVIFECHQISKIRSWVLKRVSKNNKVKIIFLNNNLKNYYENLNLNNRVLHSGVDSILFSKFKNIKQKENQVVYVGNLIRFGKKRGLDFIIEAFSSYDELKKYNLQIIGGPKKEASRLQEIVKENKFENITVTGRLNREETAKKIMESSVGILINTGESSHSRDFTSPLKYFEYLFAKLKIVAVDFPAHRILPYSDNISFFKKNDHREFVNSIIKTDSINNHENFKGISIDDRVKEIIKFVENN
;
A
#
# COMPACT_ATOMS: atom_id res chain seq x y z
N MET A 1 -14.70 22.12 20.25
CA MET A 1 -14.57 22.11 18.77
C MET A 1 -15.51 21.05 18.21
N LYS A 2 -16.29 21.37 17.15
CA LYS A 2 -17.15 20.38 16.49
C LYS A 2 -16.25 19.34 15.80
N THR A 3 -16.40 18.06 16.12
CA THR A 3 -15.63 16.98 15.50
C THR A 3 -15.91 17.00 13.99
N LYS A 4 -14.87 17.09 13.16
CA LYS A 4 -15.02 17.05 11.70
C LYS A 4 -15.40 15.63 11.28
N SER A 5 -16.43 15.52 10.43
CA SER A 5 -16.89 14.24 9.89
C SER A 5 -16.21 13.93 8.55
N LEU A 6 -15.73 12.68 8.39
CA LEU A 6 -15.10 12.18 7.18
C LEU A 6 -15.80 10.92 6.70
N THR A 7 -16.29 10.94 5.48
CA THR A 7 -16.88 9.76 4.82
C THR A 7 -15.91 9.18 3.81
N TYR A 8 -15.37 8.00 4.11
CA TYR A 8 -14.53 7.22 3.20
C TYR A 8 -15.39 6.30 2.34
N ILE A 9 -15.41 6.51 1.03
CA ILE A 9 -16.15 5.66 0.07
C ILE A 9 -15.18 4.92 -0.82
N THR A 10 -15.27 3.61 -0.87
CA THR A 10 -14.40 2.78 -1.72
C THR A 10 -15.19 1.68 -2.44
N TYR A 11 -14.67 1.21 -3.57
CA TYR A 11 -15.21 0.06 -4.29
C TYR A 11 -14.51 -1.26 -3.93
N GLN A 12 -13.73 -1.27 -2.86
CA GLN A 12 -13.11 -2.47 -2.31
C GLN A 12 -14.10 -3.23 -1.43
N THR A 13 -13.85 -4.53 -1.27
CA THR A 13 -14.61 -5.38 -0.33
C THR A 13 -13.83 -5.57 0.96
N PHE A 14 -14.55 -5.77 2.05
CA PHE A 14 -13.97 -6.05 3.37
C PHE A 14 -14.70 -7.23 4.04
N PRO A 15 -13.96 -8.08 4.80
CA PRO A 15 -12.50 -8.10 4.91
C PRO A 15 -11.82 -8.61 3.63
N ALA A 16 -10.57 -8.16 3.36
CA ALA A 16 -9.75 -8.66 2.27
C ALA A 16 -8.25 -8.54 2.58
N GLU A 17 -7.46 -9.52 2.13
CA GLU A 17 -6.00 -9.57 2.35
C GLU A 17 -5.19 -8.71 1.36
N THR A 18 -5.82 -7.78 0.67
CA THR A 18 -5.15 -6.95 -0.31
C THR A 18 -4.39 -5.81 0.36
N ALA A 19 -3.24 -5.40 -0.22
CA ALA A 19 -2.50 -4.24 0.26
C ALA A 19 -3.37 -2.96 0.29
N ASN A 20 -4.31 -2.87 -0.64
CA ASN A 20 -5.25 -1.76 -0.74
C ASN A 20 -6.22 -1.71 0.46
N SER A 21 -6.77 -2.86 0.86
CA SER A 21 -7.68 -2.95 2.01
C SER A 21 -6.96 -2.69 3.32
N LEU A 22 -5.75 -3.26 3.48
CA LEU A 22 -4.88 -2.96 4.62
C LEU A 22 -4.57 -1.47 4.73
N GLN A 23 -4.23 -0.82 3.63
CA GLN A 23 -3.91 0.60 3.59
C GLN A 23 -5.13 1.48 3.88
N THR A 24 -6.33 1.07 3.42
CA THR A 24 -7.59 1.77 3.72
C THR A 24 -7.90 1.72 5.21
N ILE A 25 -7.84 0.56 5.83
CA ILE A 25 -8.06 0.43 7.29
C ILE A 25 -6.98 1.20 8.06
N SER A 26 -5.72 1.08 7.65
CA SER A 26 -4.63 1.80 8.33
C SER A 26 -4.82 3.32 8.31
N ILE A 27 -5.20 3.92 7.18
CA ILE A 27 -5.39 5.36 7.12
C ILE A 27 -6.62 5.80 7.93
N ILE A 28 -7.71 5.02 7.94
CA ILE A 28 -8.91 5.29 8.73
C ILE A 28 -8.60 5.32 10.23
N LYS A 29 -7.82 4.36 10.73
CA LYS A 29 -7.36 4.32 12.12
C LYS A 29 -6.72 5.65 12.53
N TYR A 30 -5.86 6.19 11.69
CA TYR A 30 -5.17 7.45 11.98
C TYR A 30 -6.05 8.68 11.78
N PHE A 31 -7.05 8.66 10.91
CA PHE A 31 -8.08 9.70 10.88
C PHE A 31 -8.86 9.75 12.19
N VAL A 32 -9.31 8.60 12.70
CA VAL A 32 -10.00 8.50 14.01
C VAL A 32 -9.09 8.98 15.13
N LYS A 33 -7.83 8.55 15.17
CA LYS A 33 -6.86 8.96 16.18
C LYS A 33 -6.59 10.47 16.19
N ASN A 34 -6.69 11.11 15.02
CA ASN A 34 -6.57 12.58 14.89
C ASN A 34 -7.92 13.30 15.09
N GLY A 35 -8.92 12.64 15.70
CA GLY A 35 -10.16 13.25 16.16
C GLY A 35 -11.24 13.42 15.09
N LEU A 36 -11.18 12.70 13.96
CA LEU A 36 -12.26 12.72 12.98
C LEU A 36 -13.31 11.65 13.31
N ASP A 37 -14.59 12.00 13.09
CA ASP A 37 -15.69 11.02 13.06
C ASP A 37 -15.74 10.38 11.67
N VAL A 38 -15.35 9.10 11.58
CA VAL A 38 -15.14 8.42 10.29
C VAL A 38 -16.25 7.41 10.00
N LYS A 39 -16.75 7.44 8.75
CA LYS A 39 -17.68 6.46 8.19
C LYS A 39 -17.06 5.81 6.96
N LEU A 40 -16.98 4.48 6.95
CA LEU A 40 -16.47 3.70 5.80
C LEU A 40 -17.63 3.05 5.05
N TYR A 41 -17.81 3.41 3.77
CA TYR A 41 -18.80 2.82 2.87
C TYR A 41 -18.14 1.97 1.80
N PHE A 42 -18.63 0.74 1.60
CA PHE A 42 -18.08 -0.20 0.62
C PHE A 42 -19.12 -1.20 0.10
N PRO A 43 -18.91 -1.86 -1.05
CA PRO A 43 -19.84 -2.84 -1.59
C PRO A 43 -19.76 -4.20 -0.85
N LEU A 44 -20.90 -4.77 -0.50
CA LEU A 44 -21.03 -6.20 -0.15
C LEU A 44 -21.09 -7.00 -1.45
N ARG A 45 -19.93 -7.30 -2.02
CA ARG A 45 -19.80 -7.89 -3.36
C ARG A 45 -19.41 -9.35 -3.36
N GLU A 46 -18.62 -9.75 -2.39
CA GLU A 46 -18.12 -11.11 -2.25
C GLU A 46 -18.86 -11.84 -1.13
N LYS A 47 -18.91 -13.18 -1.21
CA LYS A 47 -19.64 -14.01 -0.24
C LYS A 47 -19.26 -13.74 1.22
N ASN A 48 -17.99 -13.42 1.45
CA ASN A 48 -17.46 -13.17 2.81
C ASN A 48 -17.41 -11.67 3.15
N SER A 49 -17.99 -10.80 2.29
CA SER A 49 -18.04 -9.36 2.59
C SER A 49 -19.03 -9.11 3.71
N ASN A 50 -18.60 -8.41 4.74
CA ASN A 50 -19.46 -7.98 5.84
C ASN A 50 -18.99 -6.63 6.40
N ASP A 51 -19.89 -5.92 7.08
CA ASP A 51 -19.63 -4.61 7.68
C ASP A 51 -19.60 -4.64 9.21
N ASN A 52 -19.43 -5.82 9.78
CA ASN A 52 -19.27 -5.97 11.23
C ASN A 52 -17.88 -5.43 11.65
N LEU A 53 -17.90 -4.30 12.38
CA LEU A 53 -16.66 -3.66 12.82
C LEU A 53 -15.80 -4.56 13.70
N ASN A 54 -16.41 -5.40 14.56
CA ASN A 54 -15.65 -6.31 15.44
C ASN A 54 -14.90 -7.38 14.64
N GLU A 55 -15.50 -7.90 13.56
CA GLU A 55 -14.84 -8.82 12.66
C GLU A 55 -13.70 -8.15 11.91
N LEU A 56 -13.89 -6.91 11.44
CA LEU A 56 -12.83 -6.13 10.81
C LEU A 56 -11.67 -5.83 11.76
N LYS A 57 -11.97 -5.48 13.02
CA LYS A 57 -10.97 -5.29 14.10
C LYS A 57 -10.14 -6.54 14.29
N LYS A 58 -10.77 -7.70 14.40
CA LYS A 58 -10.08 -8.99 14.53
C LYS A 58 -9.22 -9.30 13.32
N PHE A 59 -9.75 -9.11 12.12
CA PHE A 59 -9.04 -9.43 10.86
C PHE A 59 -7.82 -8.55 10.61
N TYR A 60 -7.94 -7.25 10.88
CA TYR A 60 -6.87 -6.27 10.62
C TYR A 60 -6.07 -5.87 11.87
N SER A 61 -6.37 -6.42 13.03
CA SER A 61 -5.69 -6.19 14.32
C SER A 61 -5.64 -4.70 14.71
N PHE A 62 -6.83 -4.07 14.87
CA PHE A 62 -6.97 -2.69 15.33
C PHE A 62 -8.07 -2.54 16.41
N ASN A 63 -8.09 -1.40 17.11
CA ASN A 63 -9.02 -1.15 18.23
C ASN A 63 -9.89 0.11 18.03
N GLU A 64 -9.58 0.95 17.06
CA GLU A 64 -10.27 2.21 16.80
C GLU A 64 -11.74 2.01 16.45
N GLU A 65 -12.59 2.93 16.93
CA GLU A 65 -14.03 2.93 16.67
C GLU A 65 -14.37 3.85 15.49
N PHE A 66 -15.07 3.33 14.51
CA PHE A 66 -15.64 4.09 13.41
C PHE A 66 -16.85 3.37 12.82
N LYS A 67 -17.66 4.07 12.04
CA LYS A 67 -18.85 3.46 11.44
C LYS A 67 -18.47 2.72 10.14
N THR A 68 -18.88 1.46 10.03
CA THR A 68 -18.79 0.65 8.80
C THR A 68 -20.16 0.43 8.21
N VAL A 69 -20.29 0.58 6.89
CA VAL A 69 -21.56 0.40 6.19
C VAL A 69 -21.31 -0.34 4.87
N GLY A 70 -21.69 -1.60 4.87
CA GLY A 70 -21.71 -2.44 3.68
C GLY A 70 -22.95 -2.17 2.83
N LEU A 71 -22.73 -1.81 1.56
CA LEU A 71 -23.85 -1.49 0.66
C LEU A 71 -24.07 -2.63 -0.33
N LYS A 72 -25.35 -3.00 -0.52
CA LYS A 72 -25.75 -4.03 -1.47
C LYS A 72 -25.20 -3.74 -2.87
N HIS A 73 -24.68 -4.78 -3.51
CA HIS A 73 -24.17 -4.71 -4.86
C HIS A 73 -25.07 -5.49 -5.82
N ASN A 74 -25.90 -4.77 -6.59
CA ASN A 74 -26.90 -5.39 -7.45
C ASN A 74 -26.31 -5.99 -8.76
N LEU A 75 -25.12 -5.56 -9.17
CA LEU A 75 -24.45 -6.03 -10.38
C LEU A 75 -22.98 -6.37 -10.10
N PRO A 76 -22.69 -7.44 -9.32
CA PRO A 76 -21.32 -7.86 -9.06
C PRO A 76 -20.66 -8.38 -10.35
N PHE A 77 -19.37 -8.06 -10.54
CA PHE A 77 -18.56 -8.62 -11.64
C PHE A 77 -17.87 -9.93 -11.19
N GLY A 78 -17.19 -10.60 -12.14
CA GLY A 78 -16.39 -11.81 -11.83
C GLY A 78 -16.98 -13.11 -12.35
N LYS A 79 -18.16 -13.04 -13.01
CA LYS A 79 -18.79 -14.23 -13.62
C LYS A 79 -18.32 -14.49 -15.06
N LEU A 80 -17.82 -13.47 -15.78
CA LEU A 80 -17.40 -13.56 -17.19
C LEU A 80 -15.91 -13.18 -17.29
N LYS A 81 -15.02 -14.14 -17.28
CA LYS A 81 -13.55 -13.94 -17.30
C LYS A 81 -13.06 -13.15 -18.53
N LEU A 82 -13.66 -13.37 -19.69
CA LEU A 82 -13.18 -12.78 -20.95
C LEU A 82 -13.35 -11.25 -21.03
N LEU A 83 -14.33 -10.68 -20.34
CA LEU A 83 -14.67 -9.24 -20.36
C LEU A 83 -14.56 -8.62 -18.96
N GLU A 84 -13.84 -9.26 -18.05
CA GLU A 84 -13.77 -8.87 -16.64
C GLU A 84 -13.38 -7.40 -16.42
N PRO A 85 -12.38 -6.81 -17.12
CA PRO A 85 -12.04 -5.40 -16.95
C PRO A 85 -13.19 -4.45 -17.33
N ILE A 86 -13.93 -4.75 -18.39
CA ILE A 86 -15.08 -3.93 -18.84
C ILE A 86 -16.21 -4.03 -17.83
N TRP A 87 -16.53 -5.25 -17.40
CA TRP A 87 -17.55 -5.50 -16.38
C TRP A 87 -17.21 -4.87 -15.04
N PHE A 88 -15.96 -4.88 -14.66
CA PHE A 88 -15.49 -4.16 -13.47
C PHE A 88 -15.86 -2.67 -13.54
N HIS A 89 -15.58 -2.00 -14.65
CA HIS A 89 -15.84 -0.57 -14.78
C HIS A 89 -17.34 -0.24 -14.87
N ILE A 90 -18.13 -1.06 -15.57
CA ILE A 90 -19.60 -0.90 -15.64
C ILE A 90 -20.21 -1.10 -14.26
N SER A 91 -19.86 -2.18 -13.60
CA SER A 91 -20.32 -2.54 -12.26
C SER A 91 -19.97 -1.45 -11.24
N HIS A 92 -18.72 -0.98 -11.25
CA HIS A 92 -18.25 0.10 -10.39
C HIS A 92 -18.97 1.44 -10.69
N PHE A 93 -19.19 1.78 -11.96
CA PHE A 93 -19.92 2.98 -12.35
C PHE A 93 -21.36 2.97 -11.81
N ILE A 94 -22.10 1.87 -12.03
CA ILE A 94 -23.49 1.73 -11.60
C ILE A 94 -23.58 1.80 -10.08
N TRP A 95 -22.73 1.03 -9.38
CA TRP A 95 -22.67 1.03 -7.92
C TRP A 95 -22.40 2.44 -7.37
N SER A 96 -21.41 3.14 -7.92
CA SER A 96 -21.05 4.49 -7.49
C SER A 96 -22.17 5.49 -7.75
N LYS A 97 -22.81 5.44 -8.94
CA LYS A 97 -23.92 6.34 -9.30
C LYS A 97 -25.08 6.26 -8.31
N VAL A 98 -25.48 5.05 -7.93
CA VAL A 98 -26.61 4.83 -7.01
C VAL A 98 -26.22 5.19 -5.57
N ASN A 99 -25.10 4.64 -5.09
CA ASN A 99 -24.78 4.72 -3.67
C ASN A 99 -24.22 6.10 -3.27
N VAL A 100 -23.43 6.76 -4.11
CA VAL A 100 -22.95 8.11 -3.79
C VAL A 100 -24.11 9.09 -3.58
N LYS A 101 -25.14 9.03 -4.42
CA LYS A 101 -26.34 9.86 -4.26
C LYS A 101 -27.03 9.62 -2.90
N ASN A 102 -27.14 8.35 -2.49
CA ASN A 102 -27.77 7.99 -1.21
C ASN A 102 -26.91 8.39 0.00
N ILE A 103 -25.59 8.18 -0.10
CA ILE A 103 -24.65 8.58 0.97
C ILE A 103 -24.70 10.10 1.19
N ILE A 104 -24.69 10.90 0.12
CA ILE A 104 -24.77 12.36 0.22
C ILE A 104 -26.03 12.84 0.96
N LYS A 105 -27.18 12.20 0.74
CA LYS A 105 -28.43 12.54 1.45
C LYS A 105 -28.35 12.32 2.97
N LEU A 106 -27.48 11.41 3.40
CA LEU A 106 -27.27 11.04 4.81
C LEU A 106 -26.08 11.76 5.45
N SER A 107 -25.36 12.55 4.66
CA SER A 107 -24.13 13.23 5.10
C SER A 107 -24.41 14.69 5.50
N ALA A 108 -23.60 15.23 6.40
CA ALA A 108 -23.66 16.63 6.78
C ALA A 108 -23.24 17.55 5.61
N ASN A 109 -23.64 18.82 5.65
CA ASN A 109 -23.30 19.78 4.61
C ASN A 109 -21.78 20.05 4.50
N ASP A 110 -21.08 19.99 5.64
CA ASP A 110 -19.64 20.20 5.79
C ASP A 110 -18.82 18.90 5.77
N GLU A 111 -19.45 17.78 5.40
CA GLU A 111 -18.80 16.45 5.31
C GLU A 111 -17.64 16.46 4.34
N ILE A 112 -16.51 15.89 4.76
CA ILE A 112 -15.35 15.65 3.89
C ILE A 112 -15.45 14.24 3.34
N PHE A 113 -15.37 14.10 2.03
CA PHE A 113 -15.37 12.80 1.36
C PHE A 113 -13.94 12.40 0.99
N PHE A 114 -13.57 11.16 1.29
CA PHE A 114 -12.28 10.58 0.88
C PHE A 114 -12.50 9.36 0.00
N THR A 115 -11.77 9.26 -1.10
CA THR A 115 -11.89 8.10 -1.99
C THR A 115 -10.62 7.84 -2.80
N ARG A 116 -10.46 6.59 -3.28
CA ARG A 116 -9.48 6.13 -4.27
C ARG A 116 -10.16 5.65 -5.55
N SER A 117 -11.49 5.74 -5.59
CA SER A 117 -12.33 5.19 -6.64
C SER A 117 -12.70 6.27 -7.65
N ASP A 118 -12.33 6.08 -8.92
CA ASP A 118 -12.52 7.06 -9.98
C ASP A 118 -13.99 7.47 -10.17
N TRP A 119 -14.91 6.51 -10.20
CA TRP A 119 -16.33 6.79 -10.36
C TRP A 119 -16.97 7.45 -9.13
N VAL A 120 -16.49 7.11 -7.93
CA VAL A 120 -16.92 7.79 -6.70
C VAL A 120 -16.50 9.25 -6.74
N LEU A 121 -15.23 9.54 -7.09
CA LEU A 121 -14.74 10.91 -7.31
C LEU A 121 -15.63 11.67 -8.29
N TYR A 122 -15.90 11.08 -9.45
CA TYR A 122 -16.71 11.72 -10.50
C TYR A 122 -18.10 12.11 -10.00
N PHE A 123 -18.81 11.21 -9.30
CA PHE A 123 -20.15 11.50 -8.81
C PHE A 123 -20.18 12.46 -7.62
N LEU A 124 -19.20 12.42 -6.73
CA LEU A 124 -19.08 13.39 -5.64
C LEU A 124 -18.79 14.80 -6.17
N ALA A 125 -17.85 14.93 -7.09
CA ALA A 125 -17.49 16.21 -7.72
C ALA A 125 -18.68 16.79 -8.52
N LYS A 126 -19.47 15.94 -9.20
CA LYS A 126 -20.70 16.37 -9.90
C LYS A 126 -21.77 16.92 -8.96
N GLN A 127 -21.75 16.52 -7.69
CA GLN A 127 -22.65 17.01 -6.63
C GLN A 127 -22.00 18.12 -5.79
N ASP A 128 -20.92 18.70 -6.28
CA ASP A 128 -20.20 19.82 -5.68
C ASP A 128 -19.78 19.59 -4.21
N LYS A 129 -19.32 18.38 -3.88
CA LYS A 129 -18.89 17.98 -2.55
C LYS A 129 -17.39 18.21 -2.34
N ASN A 130 -16.98 18.42 -1.06
CA ASN A 130 -15.58 18.49 -0.67
C ASN A 130 -14.95 17.09 -0.75
N VAL A 131 -14.08 16.85 -1.71
CA VAL A 131 -13.53 15.52 -2.00
C VAL A 131 -12.01 15.53 -1.96
N ILE A 132 -11.46 14.57 -1.24
CA ILE A 132 -10.04 14.20 -1.31
C ILE A 132 -9.96 12.91 -2.13
N PHE A 133 -9.24 12.97 -3.24
CA PHE A 133 -8.96 11.79 -4.06
C PHE A 133 -7.50 11.39 -3.95
N GLU A 134 -7.26 10.15 -3.57
CA GLU A 134 -5.92 9.59 -3.50
C GLU A 134 -5.58 8.80 -4.77
N CYS A 135 -4.67 9.32 -5.58
CA CYS A 135 -4.25 8.76 -6.86
C CYS A 135 -3.10 7.78 -6.68
N HIS A 136 -3.34 6.48 -6.94
CA HIS A 136 -2.36 5.41 -6.78
C HIS A 136 -1.77 4.89 -8.08
N GLN A 137 -2.39 5.15 -9.21
CA GLN A 137 -1.99 4.57 -10.51
C GLN A 137 -2.53 5.41 -11.66
N ILE A 138 -2.02 5.15 -12.84
CA ILE A 138 -2.48 5.72 -14.09
C ILE A 138 -3.50 4.78 -14.75
N SER A 139 -4.59 5.33 -15.29
CA SER A 139 -5.51 4.63 -16.18
C SER A 139 -6.26 5.61 -17.09
N LYS A 140 -6.75 5.15 -18.23
CA LYS A 140 -7.51 5.99 -19.17
C LYS A 140 -8.75 6.60 -18.50
N ILE A 141 -9.47 5.82 -17.70
CA ILE A 141 -10.67 6.28 -16.96
C ILE A 141 -10.26 7.34 -15.92
N ARG A 142 -9.21 7.10 -15.15
CA ARG A 142 -8.70 8.07 -14.17
C ARG A 142 -8.31 9.38 -14.84
N SER A 143 -7.57 9.33 -15.93
CA SER A 143 -7.17 10.52 -16.70
C SER A 143 -8.39 11.30 -17.19
N TRP A 144 -9.42 10.59 -17.68
CA TRP A 144 -10.67 11.22 -18.09
C TRP A 144 -11.42 11.85 -16.90
N VAL A 145 -11.53 11.15 -15.78
CA VAL A 145 -12.17 11.69 -14.56
C VAL A 145 -11.44 12.92 -14.05
N LEU A 146 -10.12 12.85 -13.88
CA LEU A 146 -9.30 13.96 -13.38
C LEU A 146 -9.43 15.20 -14.29
N LYS A 147 -9.44 15.00 -15.61
CA LYS A 147 -9.70 16.10 -16.56
C LYS A 147 -11.08 16.74 -16.36
N ARG A 148 -12.10 15.94 -16.04
CA ARG A 148 -13.48 16.45 -15.81
C ARG A 148 -13.63 17.22 -14.51
N VAL A 149 -12.85 16.87 -13.48
CA VAL A 149 -12.94 17.51 -12.16
C VAL A 149 -11.87 18.58 -11.93
N SER A 150 -10.94 18.81 -12.87
CA SER A 150 -9.78 19.71 -12.70
C SER A 150 -10.13 21.15 -12.38
N LYS A 151 -11.32 21.62 -12.80
CA LYS A 151 -11.81 22.98 -12.51
C LYS A 151 -12.64 23.09 -11.23
N ASN A 152 -12.85 21.98 -10.52
CA ASN A 152 -13.65 21.99 -9.29
C ASN A 152 -12.75 22.24 -8.08
N ASN A 153 -12.85 23.42 -7.47
CA ASN A 153 -12.05 23.84 -6.33
C ASN A 153 -12.27 23.02 -5.06
N LYS A 154 -13.40 22.29 -4.97
CA LYS A 154 -13.71 21.38 -3.85
C LYS A 154 -13.04 20.02 -3.97
N VAL A 155 -12.37 19.75 -5.10
CA VAL A 155 -11.64 18.50 -5.34
C VAL A 155 -10.16 18.71 -5.09
N LYS A 156 -9.63 17.99 -4.11
CA LYS A 156 -8.21 17.97 -3.75
C LYS A 156 -7.61 16.60 -4.08
N ILE A 157 -6.46 16.60 -4.76
CA ILE A 157 -5.81 15.36 -5.22
C ILE A 157 -4.54 15.11 -4.42
N ILE A 158 -4.38 13.88 -3.94
CA ILE A 158 -3.14 13.40 -3.30
C ILE A 158 -2.48 12.42 -4.25
N PHE A 159 -1.27 12.73 -4.69
CA PHE A 159 -0.43 11.80 -5.45
C PHE A 159 0.54 11.08 -4.52
N LEU A 160 0.78 9.78 -4.76
CA LEU A 160 1.71 9.00 -3.93
C LEU A 160 3.18 9.31 -4.19
N ASN A 161 3.50 9.92 -5.32
CA ASN A 161 4.86 10.33 -5.66
C ASN A 161 4.87 11.41 -6.75
N ASN A 162 6.04 12.00 -6.98
CA ASN A 162 6.22 13.05 -7.98
C ASN A 162 5.99 12.56 -9.41
N ASN A 163 6.33 11.32 -9.75
CA ASN A 163 6.09 10.80 -11.10
C ASN A 163 4.60 10.76 -11.45
N LEU A 164 3.75 10.36 -10.49
CA LEU A 164 2.29 10.44 -10.66
C LEU A 164 1.81 11.88 -10.81
N LYS A 165 2.31 12.81 -10.00
CA LYS A 165 1.98 14.23 -10.11
C LYS A 165 2.38 14.77 -11.48
N ASN A 166 3.62 14.54 -11.92
CA ASN A 166 4.14 15.05 -13.20
C ASN A 166 3.38 14.49 -14.40
N TYR A 167 2.92 13.22 -14.32
CA TYR A 167 2.07 12.64 -15.37
C TYR A 167 0.76 13.43 -15.59
N TYR A 168 0.21 14.05 -14.54
CA TYR A 168 -1.03 14.81 -14.57
C TYR A 168 -0.83 16.34 -14.47
N GLU A 169 0.41 16.85 -14.59
CA GLU A 169 0.73 18.27 -14.40
C GLU A 169 -0.08 19.23 -15.29
N ASN A 170 -0.33 18.82 -16.55
CA ASN A 170 -1.11 19.59 -17.52
C ASN A 170 -2.59 19.81 -17.14
N LEU A 171 -3.08 19.16 -16.08
CA LEU A 171 -4.49 19.27 -15.66
C LEU A 171 -4.74 20.39 -14.65
N ASN A 172 -3.72 21.10 -14.20
CA ASN A 172 -3.81 22.17 -13.20
C ASN A 172 -4.68 21.80 -11.97
N LEU A 173 -4.42 20.65 -11.37
CA LEU A 173 -5.17 20.12 -10.24
C LEU A 173 -4.72 20.76 -8.93
N ASN A 174 -5.68 21.03 -8.01
CA ASN A 174 -5.32 21.33 -6.61
C ASN A 174 -4.77 20.04 -5.97
N ASN A 175 -3.45 19.99 -5.77
CA ASN A 175 -2.81 18.72 -5.42
C ASN A 175 -1.67 18.85 -4.41
N ARG A 176 -1.36 17.72 -3.76
CA ARG A 176 -0.15 17.48 -2.96
C ARG A 176 0.44 16.11 -3.27
N VAL A 177 1.76 15.98 -3.06
CA VAL A 177 2.44 14.69 -3.05
C VAL A 177 2.61 14.25 -1.60
N LEU A 178 2.00 13.11 -1.25
CA LEU A 178 2.13 12.50 0.06
C LEU A 178 2.41 11.00 -0.14
N HIS A 179 3.63 10.60 0.14
CA HIS A 179 4.04 9.19 0.04
C HIS A 179 3.22 8.29 0.98
N SER A 180 3.30 6.99 0.78
CA SER A 180 2.81 6.01 1.77
C SER A 180 3.52 6.19 3.12
N GLY A 181 3.08 5.49 4.14
CA GLY A 181 3.70 5.56 5.47
C GLY A 181 3.59 4.24 6.22
N VAL A 182 4.35 4.14 7.31
CA VAL A 182 4.31 3.00 8.22
C VAL A 182 3.23 3.16 9.29
N ASP A 183 2.60 2.05 9.71
CA ASP A 183 1.77 1.99 10.91
C ASP A 183 2.67 2.02 12.16
N SER A 184 3.06 3.24 12.57
CA SER A 184 4.01 3.44 13.66
C SER A 184 3.54 2.89 15.01
N ILE A 185 2.22 2.81 15.26
CA ILE A 185 1.68 2.20 16.49
C ILE A 185 2.00 0.72 16.53
N LEU A 186 1.75 0.02 15.43
CA LEU A 186 2.02 -1.41 15.32
C LEU A 186 3.52 -1.70 15.52
N PHE A 187 4.38 -1.00 14.81
CA PHE A 187 5.83 -1.23 14.85
C PHE A 187 6.44 -0.82 16.19
N SER A 188 5.92 0.21 16.85
CA SER A 188 6.39 0.64 18.18
C SER A 188 6.22 -0.42 19.28
N LYS A 189 5.31 -1.37 19.11
CA LYS A 189 5.19 -2.53 20.03
C LYS A 189 6.49 -3.34 20.12
N PHE A 190 7.31 -3.28 19.08
CA PHE A 190 8.54 -4.08 18.91
C PHE A 190 9.83 -3.27 18.95
N LYS A 191 9.78 -1.98 19.35
CA LYS A 191 10.94 -1.07 19.33
C LYS A 191 12.16 -1.54 20.15
N ASN A 192 11.94 -2.40 21.15
CA ASN A 192 12.99 -2.91 22.02
C ASN A 192 13.58 -4.24 21.54
N ILE A 193 13.13 -4.76 20.39
CA ILE A 193 13.69 -5.99 19.82
C ILE A 193 15.10 -5.71 19.30
N LYS A 194 16.06 -6.55 19.70
CA LYS A 194 17.41 -6.50 19.15
C LYS A 194 17.41 -7.07 17.73
N GLN A 195 17.93 -6.30 16.79
CA GLN A 195 18.15 -6.77 15.43
C GLN A 195 19.18 -7.90 15.40
N LYS A 196 18.92 -8.89 14.56
CA LYS A 196 19.87 -9.97 14.29
C LYS A 196 20.81 -9.51 13.17
N GLU A 197 22.09 -9.55 13.46
CA GLU A 197 23.12 -9.29 12.44
C GLU A 197 22.94 -10.23 11.24
N ASN A 198 23.19 -9.74 10.06
CA ASN A 198 23.11 -10.49 8.80
C ASN A 198 21.72 -11.11 8.50
N GLN A 199 20.64 -10.69 9.20
CA GLN A 199 19.29 -11.13 8.88
C GLN A 199 18.71 -10.27 7.76
N VAL A 200 18.51 -10.87 6.60
CA VAL A 200 17.91 -10.25 5.42
C VAL A 200 16.45 -10.64 5.32
N VAL A 201 15.55 -9.69 5.08
CA VAL A 201 14.12 -9.97 4.98
C VAL A 201 13.52 -9.45 3.68
N TYR A 202 12.71 -10.30 3.05
CA TYR A 202 11.73 -9.90 2.04
C TYR A 202 10.33 -10.09 2.60
N VAL A 203 9.47 -9.06 2.47
CA VAL A 203 8.06 -9.14 2.88
C VAL A 203 7.15 -8.75 1.73
N GLY A 204 6.17 -9.58 1.39
CA GLY A 204 5.12 -9.19 0.43
C GLY A 204 4.51 -10.33 -0.37
N ASN A 205 3.64 -9.94 -1.30
CA ASN A 205 3.08 -10.93 -2.21
C ASN A 205 4.19 -11.55 -3.08
N LEU A 206 4.21 -12.86 -3.18
CA LEU A 206 5.18 -13.62 -4.00
C LEU A 206 4.77 -13.62 -5.48
N ILE A 207 3.47 -13.42 -5.75
CA ILE A 207 2.89 -13.28 -7.09
C ILE A 207 2.13 -11.95 -7.15
N ARG A 208 2.20 -11.26 -8.29
CA ARG A 208 1.40 -10.07 -8.59
C ARG A 208 0.89 -10.11 -10.02
N PHE A 209 -0.43 -9.94 -10.19
CA PHE A 209 -1.08 -10.02 -11.51
C PHE A 209 -0.72 -11.33 -12.28
N GLY A 210 -0.72 -12.47 -11.56
CA GLY A 210 -0.38 -13.76 -12.13
C GLY A 210 1.11 -14.03 -12.38
N LYS A 211 2.00 -13.07 -12.10
CA LYS A 211 3.45 -13.17 -12.37
C LYS A 211 4.26 -13.25 -11.08
N LYS A 212 5.30 -14.07 -11.08
CA LYS A 212 6.26 -14.22 -9.98
C LYS A 212 7.05 -12.93 -9.77
N ARG A 213 7.43 -12.63 -8.53
CA ARG A 213 8.13 -11.40 -8.18
C ARG A 213 9.66 -11.46 -8.22
N GLY A 214 10.25 -12.47 -8.85
CA GLY A 214 11.69 -12.62 -8.95
C GLY A 214 12.37 -13.13 -7.69
N LEU A 215 11.64 -13.89 -6.84
CA LEU A 215 12.24 -14.50 -5.64
C LEU A 215 13.14 -15.68 -5.99
N ASP A 216 12.89 -16.36 -7.09
CA ASP A 216 13.79 -17.39 -7.62
C ASP A 216 15.21 -16.80 -7.85
N PHE A 217 15.30 -15.58 -8.42
CA PHE A 217 16.56 -14.85 -8.60
C PHE A 217 17.28 -14.57 -7.27
N ILE A 218 16.53 -14.19 -6.20
CA ILE A 218 17.13 -13.92 -4.88
C ILE A 218 17.61 -15.21 -4.23
N ILE A 219 16.81 -16.28 -4.29
CA ILE A 219 17.19 -17.60 -3.75
C ILE A 219 18.45 -18.11 -4.45
N GLU A 220 18.52 -18.00 -5.77
CA GLU A 220 19.70 -18.37 -6.55
C GLU A 220 20.94 -17.58 -6.13
N ALA A 221 20.82 -16.27 -5.91
CA ALA A 221 21.96 -15.47 -5.40
C ALA A 221 22.44 -15.95 -4.03
N PHE A 222 21.51 -16.16 -3.07
CA PHE A 222 21.87 -16.60 -1.71
C PHE A 222 22.42 -18.03 -1.64
N SER A 223 22.09 -18.87 -2.62
CA SER A 223 22.60 -20.25 -2.70
C SER A 223 23.94 -20.39 -3.44
N SER A 224 24.21 -19.49 -4.41
CA SER A 224 25.34 -19.64 -5.34
C SER A 224 26.57 -18.79 -5.01
N TYR A 225 26.39 -17.70 -4.24
CA TYR A 225 27.47 -16.77 -3.93
C TYR A 225 27.99 -16.92 -2.51
N ASP A 226 29.25 -17.28 -2.34
CA ASP A 226 29.89 -17.49 -1.02
C ASP A 226 29.84 -16.27 -0.14
N GLU A 227 29.91 -15.07 -0.71
CA GLU A 227 29.81 -13.80 0.00
C GLU A 227 28.47 -13.64 0.74
N LEU A 228 27.41 -14.32 0.31
CA LEU A 228 26.10 -14.28 0.94
C LEU A 228 25.87 -15.42 1.96
N LYS A 229 26.76 -16.38 2.10
CA LYS A 229 26.61 -17.50 3.07
C LYS A 229 26.50 -17.04 4.52
N LYS A 230 27.11 -15.89 4.88
CA LYS A 230 27.00 -15.32 6.23
C LYS A 230 25.65 -14.69 6.53
N TYR A 231 24.82 -14.42 5.50
CA TYR A 231 23.50 -13.81 5.68
C TYR A 231 22.41 -14.86 5.71
N ASN A 232 21.37 -14.62 6.55
CA ASN A 232 20.19 -15.44 6.63
C ASN A 232 19.03 -14.75 5.92
N LEU A 233 18.53 -15.31 4.83
CA LEU A 233 17.41 -14.80 4.07
C LEU A 233 16.09 -15.32 4.63
N GLN A 234 15.18 -14.42 5.00
CA GLN A 234 13.80 -14.75 5.35
C GLN A 234 12.82 -14.17 4.32
N ILE A 235 12.03 -15.05 3.70
CA ILE A 235 10.99 -14.70 2.74
C ILE A 235 9.62 -14.86 3.41
N ILE A 236 8.88 -13.75 3.54
CA ILE A 236 7.56 -13.71 4.18
C ILE A 236 6.53 -13.28 3.16
N GLY A 237 5.57 -14.14 2.82
CA GLY A 237 4.51 -13.76 1.89
C GLY A 237 3.70 -14.93 1.34
N GLY A 238 2.70 -14.60 0.53
CA GLY A 238 1.81 -15.55 -0.13
C GLY A 238 1.59 -15.21 -1.61
N PRO A 239 0.81 -15.99 -2.32
CA PRO A 239 -0.14 -17.02 -1.86
C PRO A 239 0.55 -18.30 -1.39
N LYS A 240 -0.19 -19.16 -0.65
CA LYS A 240 0.30 -20.40 -0.06
C LYS A 240 0.96 -21.32 -1.11
N LYS A 241 0.34 -21.49 -2.27
CA LYS A 241 0.87 -22.32 -3.36
C LYS A 241 2.30 -21.91 -3.77
N GLU A 242 2.56 -20.61 -3.91
CA GLU A 242 3.91 -20.14 -4.29
C GLU A 242 4.89 -20.21 -3.11
N ALA A 243 4.43 -19.93 -1.89
CA ALA A 243 5.25 -20.13 -0.71
C ALA A 243 5.71 -21.58 -0.55
N SER A 244 4.77 -22.55 -0.71
CA SER A 244 5.10 -23.98 -0.66
C SER A 244 6.08 -24.39 -1.75
N ARG A 245 5.94 -23.90 -3.00
CA ARG A 245 6.92 -24.14 -4.08
C ARG A 245 8.32 -23.66 -3.70
N LEU A 246 8.43 -22.46 -3.12
CA LEU A 246 9.74 -21.94 -2.68
C LEU A 246 10.30 -22.72 -1.49
N GLN A 247 9.44 -23.19 -0.57
CA GLN A 247 9.84 -24.07 0.54
C GLN A 247 10.40 -25.41 0.04
N GLU A 248 9.78 -26.00 -0.98
CA GLU A 248 10.25 -27.23 -1.62
C GLU A 248 11.63 -27.03 -2.24
N ILE A 249 11.85 -25.96 -3.01
CA ILE A 249 13.17 -25.62 -3.59
C ILE A 249 14.24 -25.51 -2.49
N VAL A 250 13.95 -24.80 -1.41
CA VAL A 250 14.90 -24.62 -0.28
C VAL A 250 15.22 -25.96 0.37
N LYS A 251 14.21 -26.81 0.59
CA LYS A 251 14.35 -28.12 1.24
C LYS A 251 15.12 -29.13 0.37
N GLU A 252 14.75 -29.25 -0.91
CA GLU A 252 15.38 -30.20 -1.85
C GLU A 252 16.87 -29.91 -2.06
N ASN A 253 17.23 -28.61 -2.11
CA ASN A 253 18.60 -28.16 -2.28
C ASN A 253 19.36 -27.97 -0.96
N LYS A 254 18.72 -28.25 0.20
CA LYS A 254 19.32 -28.13 1.54
C LYS A 254 19.95 -26.76 1.82
N PHE A 255 19.29 -25.69 1.39
CA PHE A 255 19.76 -24.33 1.68
C PHE A 255 19.51 -23.94 3.14
N GLU A 256 20.56 -23.95 3.98
CA GLU A 256 20.45 -23.73 5.42
C GLU A 256 20.25 -22.25 5.79
N ASN A 257 20.72 -21.33 4.95
CA ASN A 257 20.63 -19.89 5.16
C ASN A 257 19.37 -19.23 4.55
N ILE A 258 18.40 -20.02 4.07
CA ILE A 258 17.17 -19.49 3.45
C ILE A 258 15.93 -20.08 4.14
N THR A 259 15.03 -19.21 4.58
CA THR A 259 13.78 -19.61 5.22
C THR A 259 12.59 -18.96 4.48
N VAL A 260 11.58 -19.75 4.14
CA VAL A 260 10.31 -19.28 3.57
C VAL A 260 9.18 -19.60 4.55
N THR A 261 8.54 -18.58 5.13
CA THR A 261 7.52 -18.80 6.16
C THR A 261 6.09 -18.85 5.63
N GLY A 262 5.86 -18.44 4.39
CA GLY A 262 4.53 -18.17 3.92
C GLY A 262 4.00 -16.84 4.46
N ARG A 263 2.67 -16.65 4.46
CA ARG A 263 2.02 -15.44 4.96
C ARG A 263 1.92 -15.49 6.49
N LEU A 264 2.38 -14.44 7.14
CA LEU A 264 2.21 -14.20 8.56
C LEU A 264 1.14 -13.12 8.79
N ASN A 265 0.59 -13.04 10.01
CA ASN A 265 -0.26 -11.93 10.40
C ASN A 265 0.55 -10.61 10.50
N ARG A 266 -0.15 -9.47 10.70
CA ARG A 266 0.50 -8.15 10.71
C ARG A 266 1.49 -7.97 11.86
N GLU A 267 1.18 -8.46 13.05
CA GLU A 267 2.05 -8.34 14.23
C GLU A 267 3.32 -9.21 14.07
N GLU A 268 3.15 -10.46 13.66
CA GLU A 268 4.26 -11.35 13.37
C GLU A 268 5.16 -10.78 12.27
N THR A 269 4.56 -10.23 11.21
CA THR A 269 5.32 -9.61 10.11
C THR A 269 6.11 -8.40 10.60
N ALA A 270 5.50 -7.51 11.39
CA ALA A 270 6.18 -6.35 11.96
C ALA A 270 7.33 -6.77 12.88
N LYS A 271 7.11 -7.78 13.72
CA LYS A 271 8.14 -8.36 14.58
C LYS A 271 9.34 -8.87 13.77
N LYS A 272 9.08 -9.62 12.68
CA LYS A 272 10.13 -10.16 11.81
C LYS A 272 10.91 -9.06 11.08
N ILE A 273 10.25 -8.00 10.65
CA ILE A 273 10.94 -6.84 10.10
C ILE A 273 11.83 -6.19 11.16
N MET A 274 11.33 -5.97 12.38
CA MET A 274 12.10 -5.36 13.48
C MET A 274 13.27 -6.22 13.96
N GLU A 275 13.20 -7.55 13.79
CA GLU A 275 14.31 -8.48 14.08
C GLU A 275 15.40 -8.47 13.00
N SER A 276 15.15 -7.91 11.81
CA SER A 276 16.05 -7.97 10.66
C SER A 276 17.02 -6.79 10.61
N SER A 277 18.09 -6.92 9.84
CA SER A 277 19.09 -5.86 9.60
C SER A 277 19.04 -5.30 8.18
N VAL A 278 18.61 -6.10 7.20
CA VAL A 278 18.53 -5.70 5.79
C VAL A 278 17.13 -6.01 5.23
N GLY A 279 16.54 -5.07 4.51
CA GLY A 279 15.27 -5.23 3.83
C GLY A 279 15.39 -5.20 2.30
N ILE A 280 14.79 -6.17 1.61
CA ILE A 280 14.82 -6.24 0.14
C ILE A 280 13.53 -5.69 -0.46
N LEU A 281 13.67 -4.76 -1.42
CA LEU A 281 12.60 -4.23 -2.25
C LEU A 281 12.77 -4.68 -3.69
N ILE A 282 11.93 -5.62 -4.12
CA ILE A 282 11.85 -6.03 -5.52
C ILE A 282 10.46 -5.84 -6.09
N ASN A 283 10.43 -5.59 -7.39
CA ASN A 283 9.20 -5.48 -8.16
C ASN A 283 9.42 -6.09 -9.55
N THR A 284 8.35 -6.51 -10.23
CA THR A 284 8.47 -7.18 -11.53
C THR A 284 9.01 -6.29 -12.65
N GLY A 285 8.85 -4.97 -12.54
CA GLY A 285 9.30 -4.01 -13.56
C GLY A 285 8.58 -4.09 -14.91
N GLU A 286 7.64 -5.02 -15.08
CA GLU A 286 6.96 -5.27 -16.36
C GLU A 286 5.86 -4.26 -16.67
N SER A 287 5.28 -3.65 -15.65
CA SER A 287 4.31 -2.57 -15.83
C SER A 287 4.92 -1.23 -15.45
N SER A 288 4.58 -0.16 -16.19
CA SER A 288 4.97 1.20 -15.84
C SER A 288 4.55 1.55 -14.41
N HIS A 289 3.38 1.09 -13.96
CA HIS A 289 2.97 1.29 -12.58
C HIS A 289 3.98 0.72 -11.57
N SER A 290 4.49 -0.49 -11.78
CA SER A 290 5.47 -1.12 -10.88
C SER A 290 6.83 -0.43 -10.92
N ARG A 291 7.25 0.05 -12.09
CA ARG A 291 8.57 0.63 -12.32
C ARG A 291 8.61 2.12 -11.95
N ASP A 292 7.54 2.87 -12.28
CA ASP A 292 7.61 4.33 -12.31
C ASP A 292 6.72 5.01 -11.25
N PHE A 293 5.67 4.34 -10.73
CA PHE A 293 4.59 4.99 -10.00
C PHE A 293 4.25 4.41 -8.62
N THR A 294 5.02 3.46 -8.13
CA THR A 294 4.73 2.85 -6.82
C THR A 294 5.30 3.67 -5.66
N SER A 295 4.62 3.60 -4.51
CA SER A 295 5.14 4.02 -3.20
C SER A 295 4.97 2.82 -2.25
N PRO A 296 5.96 1.92 -2.18
CA PRO A 296 5.81 0.64 -1.50
C PRO A 296 5.74 0.80 0.02
N LEU A 297 4.70 0.27 0.66
CA LEU A 297 4.53 0.30 2.12
C LEU A 297 5.75 -0.27 2.86
N LYS A 298 6.31 -1.36 2.33
CA LYS A 298 7.48 -2.04 2.92
C LYS A 298 8.70 -1.13 3.08
N TYR A 299 8.87 -0.19 2.17
CA TYR A 299 9.94 0.79 2.26
C TYR A 299 9.87 1.58 3.58
N PHE A 300 8.68 2.11 3.90
CA PHE A 300 8.46 2.88 5.12
C PHE A 300 8.53 2.00 6.38
N GLU A 301 8.10 0.74 6.27
CA GLU A 301 8.25 -0.26 7.33
C GLU A 301 9.74 -0.55 7.61
N TYR A 302 10.57 -0.69 6.56
CA TYR A 302 12.01 -0.88 6.67
C TYR A 302 12.73 0.35 7.23
N LEU A 303 12.37 1.56 6.77
CA LEU A 303 12.92 2.80 7.33
C LEU A 303 12.61 2.93 8.83
N PHE A 304 11.37 2.65 9.24
CA PHE A 304 10.98 2.72 10.65
C PHE A 304 11.75 1.72 11.49
N ALA A 305 11.95 0.52 10.99
CA ALA A 305 12.76 -0.52 11.62
C ALA A 305 14.27 -0.27 11.52
N LYS A 306 14.68 0.85 10.87
CA LYS A 306 16.10 1.20 10.64
C LYS A 306 16.88 0.11 9.90
N LEU A 307 16.23 -0.61 8.99
CA LEU A 307 16.90 -1.58 8.15
C LEU A 307 17.73 -0.88 7.08
N LYS A 308 18.87 -1.45 6.75
CA LYS A 308 19.59 -1.16 5.51
C LYS A 308 18.76 -1.69 4.34
N ILE A 309 18.60 -0.89 3.28
CA ILE A 309 17.63 -1.22 2.22
C ILE A 309 18.36 -1.51 0.92
N VAL A 310 18.06 -2.66 0.35
CA VAL A 310 18.51 -3.07 -0.98
C VAL A 310 17.31 -3.06 -1.93
N ALA A 311 17.40 -2.35 -3.04
CA ALA A 311 16.28 -2.22 -3.97
C ALA A 311 16.70 -2.38 -5.43
N VAL A 312 15.81 -3.00 -6.24
CA VAL A 312 15.96 -2.93 -7.68
C VAL A 312 15.90 -1.47 -8.15
N ASP A 313 16.82 -1.10 -9.04
CA ASP A 313 16.94 0.27 -9.55
C ASP A 313 15.79 0.63 -10.50
N PHE A 314 14.72 1.13 -9.92
CA PHE A 314 13.56 1.65 -10.65
C PHE A 314 13.32 3.12 -10.36
N PRO A 315 12.81 3.90 -11.34
CA PRO A 315 12.51 5.32 -11.14
C PRO A 315 11.64 5.61 -9.91
N ALA A 316 10.65 4.73 -9.62
CA ALA A 316 9.81 4.88 -8.44
C ALA A 316 10.56 4.73 -7.12
N HIS A 317 11.65 3.98 -7.08
CA HIS A 317 12.46 3.81 -5.87
C HIS A 317 13.42 4.98 -5.67
N ARG A 318 13.92 5.58 -6.77
CA ARG A 318 14.83 6.72 -6.74
C ARG A 318 14.21 8.01 -6.21
N ILE A 319 12.88 8.16 -6.33
CA ILE A 319 12.15 9.35 -5.88
C ILE A 319 11.50 9.17 -4.50
N LEU A 320 11.78 8.06 -3.80
CA LEU A 320 11.32 7.87 -2.42
C LEU A 320 12.05 8.84 -1.48
N PRO A 321 11.39 9.34 -0.43
CA PRO A 321 12.09 10.14 0.59
C PRO A 321 13.21 9.30 1.20
N TYR A 322 14.37 9.88 1.42
CA TYR A 322 15.57 9.19 1.94
C TYR A 322 16.13 8.08 1.02
N SER A 323 15.94 8.19 -0.31
CA SER A 323 16.42 7.19 -1.28
C SER A 323 17.94 7.05 -1.29
N ASP A 324 18.71 8.02 -0.78
CA ASP A 324 20.16 7.94 -0.62
C ASP A 324 20.59 6.82 0.33
N ASN A 325 19.69 6.35 1.21
CA ASN A 325 19.91 5.20 2.10
C ASN A 325 19.62 3.85 1.42
N ILE A 326 19.38 3.82 0.11
CA ILE A 326 19.11 2.60 -0.64
C ILE A 326 20.35 2.16 -1.42
N SER A 327 20.76 0.91 -1.23
CA SER A 327 21.71 0.25 -2.12
C SER A 327 20.97 -0.31 -3.32
N PHE A 328 21.18 0.28 -4.50
CA PHE A 328 20.49 -0.11 -5.72
C PHE A 328 21.24 -1.21 -6.47
N PHE A 329 20.49 -2.08 -7.16
CA PHE A 329 21.02 -3.07 -8.11
C PHE A 329 20.16 -3.12 -9.36
N LYS A 330 20.78 -3.45 -10.51
CA LYS A 330 20.08 -3.63 -11.79
C LYS A 330 19.24 -4.92 -11.78
N LYS A 331 18.08 -4.83 -12.37
CA LYS A 331 17.19 -6.00 -12.51
C LYS A 331 17.92 -7.14 -13.23
N ASN A 332 17.80 -8.36 -12.67
CA ASN A 332 18.41 -9.58 -13.19
C ASN A 332 19.95 -9.60 -13.21
N ASP A 333 20.61 -8.74 -12.46
CA ASP A 333 22.06 -8.74 -12.28
C ASP A 333 22.41 -9.29 -10.88
N HIS A 334 22.78 -10.57 -10.83
CA HIS A 334 23.14 -11.24 -9.57
C HIS A 334 24.35 -10.58 -8.91
N ARG A 335 25.38 -10.20 -9.70
CA ARG A 335 26.59 -9.62 -9.13
C ARG A 335 26.34 -8.25 -8.52
N GLU A 336 25.59 -7.39 -9.19
CA GLU A 336 25.18 -6.12 -8.61
C GLU A 336 24.29 -6.32 -7.35
N PHE A 337 23.38 -7.31 -7.37
CA PHE A 337 22.57 -7.64 -6.20
C PHE A 337 23.44 -8.07 -5.01
N VAL A 338 24.38 -8.99 -5.21
CA VAL A 338 25.34 -9.44 -4.17
C VAL A 338 26.13 -8.24 -3.62
N ASN A 339 26.72 -7.44 -4.51
CA ASN A 339 27.46 -6.24 -4.13
C ASN A 339 26.60 -5.25 -3.33
N SER A 340 25.30 -5.10 -3.69
CA SER A 340 24.40 -4.21 -2.98
C SER A 340 24.09 -4.69 -1.56
N ILE A 341 24.01 -6.01 -1.33
CA ILE A 341 23.90 -6.59 0.04
C ILE A 341 25.18 -6.35 0.83
N ILE A 342 26.36 -6.66 0.28
CA ILE A 342 27.63 -6.47 0.96
C ILE A 342 27.87 -4.99 1.32
N LYS A 343 27.55 -4.08 0.42
CA LYS A 343 27.65 -2.64 0.65
C LYS A 343 26.86 -2.18 1.88
N THR A 344 25.81 -2.90 2.25
CA THR A 344 25.05 -2.56 3.46
C THR A 344 25.89 -2.65 4.73
N ASP A 345 26.94 -3.47 4.79
CA ASP A 345 27.80 -3.60 5.97
C ASP A 345 28.50 -2.28 6.34
N SER A 346 28.77 -1.42 5.34
CA SER A 346 29.40 -0.10 5.53
C SER A 346 28.40 1.04 5.81
N ILE A 347 27.09 0.79 5.75
CA ILE A 347 26.07 1.82 5.98
C ILE A 347 25.72 1.89 7.46
N ASN A 348 25.93 3.05 8.08
CA ASN A 348 25.49 3.33 9.45
C ASN A 348 24.09 3.97 9.43
N ASN A 349 23.05 3.20 9.73
CA ASN A 349 21.68 3.69 9.85
C ASN A 349 21.40 4.20 11.28
N HIS A 350 21.80 5.43 11.59
CA HIS A 350 21.48 6.08 12.88
C HIS A 350 20.45 7.20 12.77
N GLU A 351 19.90 7.44 11.56
CA GLU A 351 19.01 8.56 11.32
C GLU A 351 17.61 8.32 11.90
N ASN A 352 17.05 9.37 12.48
CA ASN A 352 15.63 9.43 12.81
C ASN A 352 14.86 9.98 11.61
N PHE A 353 14.29 9.10 10.82
CA PHE A 353 13.49 9.46 9.66
C PHE A 353 12.18 10.13 10.08
N LYS A 354 11.94 11.36 9.62
CA LYS A 354 10.72 12.15 9.88
C LYS A 354 9.73 12.01 8.74
N GLY A 355 8.44 12.16 9.02
CA GLY A 355 7.39 12.18 7.98
C GLY A 355 7.15 10.85 7.29
N ILE A 356 7.61 9.72 7.86
CA ILE A 356 7.46 8.38 7.30
C ILE A 356 6.26 7.60 7.84
N SER A 357 5.55 8.16 8.83
CA SER A 357 4.41 7.47 9.44
C SER A 357 3.08 7.82 8.74
N ILE A 358 2.10 6.93 8.88
CA ILE A 358 0.72 7.22 8.45
C ILE A 358 0.13 8.35 9.28
N ASP A 359 0.54 8.53 10.53
CA ASP A 359 0.10 9.64 11.39
C ASP A 359 0.54 10.99 10.81
N ASP A 360 1.81 11.13 10.46
CA ASP A 360 2.34 12.35 9.81
C ASP A 360 1.60 12.63 8.51
N ARG A 361 1.39 11.58 7.72
CA ARG A 361 0.66 11.68 6.45
C ARG A 361 -0.78 12.15 6.65
N VAL A 362 -1.49 11.62 7.64
CA VAL A 362 -2.87 12.03 7.96
C VAL A 362 -2.93 13.46 8.43
N LYS A 363 -1.99 13.90 9.27
CA LYS A 363 -1.88 15.31 9.69
C LYS A 363 -1.70 16.25 8.49
N GLU A 364 -0.87 15.87 7.52
CA GLU A 364 -0.69 16.67 6.30
C GLU A 364 -1.95 16.64 5.40
N ILE A 365 -2.70 15.54 5.35
CA ILE A 365 -4.00 15.49 4.67
C ILE A 365 -5.00 16.45 5.34
N ILE A 366 -5.10 16.44 6.65
CA ILE A 366 -6.00 17.33 7.41
C ILE A 366 -5.64 18.79 7.15
N LYS A 367 -4.36 19.16 7.27
CA LYS A 367 -3.88 20.52 6.93
C LYS A 367 -4.20 20.90 5.48
N PHE A 368 -4.06 19.97 4.54
CA PHE A 368 -4.38 20.22 3.13
C PHE A 368 -5.87 20.50 2.92
N VAL A 369 -6.74 19.94 3.74
CA VAL A 369 -8.18 20.22 3.70
C VAL A 369 -8.51 21.57 4.31
N GLU A 370 -7.83 21.95 5.38
CA GLU A 370 -8.09 23.18 6.14
C GLU A 370 -7.59 24.45 5.45
N ASN A 371 -6.51 24.32 4.69
CA ASN A 371 -5.95 25.44 3.92
C ASN A 371 -6.75 25.60 2.61
N ASN A 372 -7.80 26.39 2.69
CA ASN A 372 -8.50 26.91 1.50
C ASN A 372 -7.96 28.27 1.10
#